data_d561832ed25011c9912650f3e7fdafe1
#
_entry.id   d561832ed25011c9912650f3e7fdafe1
#
_cell.length_a   1.000
_cell.length_b   1.000
_cell.length_c   1.000
_cell.angle_alpha   90.00
_cell.angle_beta   90.00
_cell.angle_gamma   90.00
#
_symmetry.space_group_name_H-M   'P 1'
#
loop_
_entity.id
_entity.type
_entity.pdbx_description
1 polymer ?
#
loop_
_entity_poly.entity_id
_entity_poly.type
_entity_poly.pdbx_seq_one_letter_code
_entity_poly.pdbx_strand_id
1 'polypeptide(L)'
;MKMRTLFLINALIQLIFGLGFMFAPTVLLGLFGTNTDTTGLTLAHVAGGVILSLAIISWLGKDVEGSAQNAIAWGGVFFAHLQAGIFTLLAILSGTFNALAWSAVVMDALFVIGFFWVRGNKT
;
A
#
# COMPACT_ATOMS: atom_id res chain seq x y z
N MET A 1 -12.17 14.76 5.40
CA MET A 1 -11.29 14.56 4.23
C MET A 1 -12.12 14.01 3.09
N LYS A 2 -11.84 14.42 1.86
CA LYS A 2 -12.58 13.93 0.68
C LYS A 2 -11.92 12.64 0.15
N MET A 3 -12.72 11.74 -0.43
CA MET A 3 -12.23 10.51 -1.07
C MET A 3 -11.12 10.80 -2.09
N ARG A 4 -11.27 11.87 -2.88
CA ARG A 4 -10.25 12.33 -3.84
C ARG A 4 -8.89 12.56 -3.18
N THR A 5 -8.86 13.17 -2.00
CA THR A 5 -7.62 13.44 -1.25
C THR A 5 -6.95 12.13 -0.79
N LEU A 6 -7.75 11.17 -0.30
CA LEU A 6 -7.23 9.86 0.08
C LEU A 6 -6.60 9.14 -1.12
N PHE A 7 -7.26 9.14 -2.26
CA PHE A 7 -6.72 8.56 -3.48
C PHE A 7 -5.43 9.23 -3.94
N LEU A 8 -5.32 10.56 -3.84
CA LEU A 8 -4.09 11.28 -4.19
C LEU A 8 -2.93 10.90 -3.28
N ILE A 9 -3.15 10.91 -1.97
CA ILE A 9 -2.11 10.53 -1.00
C ILE A 9 -1.69 9.07 -1.23
N ASN A 10 -2.67 8.19 -1.41
CA ASN A 10 -2.39 6.78 -1.70
C ASN A 10 -1.59 6.62 -3.00
N ALA A 11 -1.97 7.30 -4.07
CA ALA A 11 -1.25 7.24 -5.34
C ALA A 11 0.23 7.62 -5.20
N LEU A 12 0.53 8.68 -4.46
CA LEU A 12 1.90 9.13 -4.22
C LEU A 12 2.71 8.12 -3.41
N ILE A 13 2.13 7.58 -2.34
CA ILE A 13 2.81 6.59 -1.49
C ILE A 13 3.04 5.30 -2.26
N GLN A 14 2.02 4.79 -2.96
CA GLN A 14 2.14 3.58 -3.78
C GLN A 14 3.11 3.77 -4.96
N LEU A 15 3.21 4.98 -5.52
CA LEU A 15 4.21 5.29 -6.54
C LEU A 15 5.64 5.12 -5.99
N ILE A 16 5.92 5.67 -4.82
CA ILE A 16 7.24 5.59 -4.18
C ILE A 16 7.59 4.12 -3.88
N PHE A 17 6.71 3.40 -3.20
CA PHE A 17 6.95 1.99 -2.85
C PHE A 17 6.97 1.09 -4.09
N GLY A 18 6.09 1.32 -5.05
CA GLY A 18 6.05 0.55 -6.30
C GLY A 18 7.34 0.68 -7.11
N LEU A 19 7.81 1.89 -7.31
CA LEU A 19 9.10 2.13 -7.98
C LEU A 19 10.26 1.57 -7.17
N GLY A 20 10.25 1.73 -5.86
CA GLY A 20 11.29 1.21 -4.97
C GLY A 20 11.39 -0.31 -5.04
N PHE A 21 10.30 -1.03 -4.88
CA PHE A 21 10.31 -2.50 -5.00
C PHE A 21 10.57 -2.98 -6.43
N MET A 22 10.11 -2.26 -7.44
CA MET A 22 10.31 -2.64 -8.84
C MET A 22 11.76 -2.47 -9.28
N PHE A 23 12.46 -1.41 -8.85
CA PHE A 23 13.80 -1.08 -9.34
C PHE A 23 14.91 -1.22 -8.30
N ALA A 24 14.60 -1.18 -7.01
CA ALA A 24 15.56 -1.23 -5.92
C ALA A 24 15.08 -2.08 -4.73
N PRO A 25 14.60 -3.33 -4.94
CA PRO A 25 14.04 -4.14 -3.86
C PRO A 25 15.06 -4.43 -2.75
N THR A 26 16.33 -4.64 -3.10
CA THR A 26 17.40 -4.87 -2.13
C THR A 26 17.57 -3.69 -1.16
N VAL A 27 17.44 -2.47 -1.66
CA VAL A 27 17.54 -1.26 -0.82
C VAL A 27 16.37 -1.20 0.15
N LEU A 28 15.14 -1.39 -0.33
CA LEU A 28 13.96 -1.36 0.53
C LEU A 28 13.95 -2.48 1.57
N LEU A 29 14.27 -3.71 1.16
CA LEU A 29 14.39 -4.84 2.08
C LEU A 29 15.46 -4.60 3.13
N GLY A 30 16.60 -4.02 2.73
CA GLY A 30 17.68 -3.63 3.65
C GLY A 30 17.24 -2.59 4.68
N LEU A 31 16.41 -1.62 4.29
CA LEU A 31 15.84 -0.64 5.23
C LEU A 31 14.95 -1.33 6.29
N PHE A 32 14.22 -2.37 5.91
CA PHE A 32 13.43 -3.17 6.85
C PHE A 32 14.24 -4.24 7.60
N GLY A 33 15.56 -4.24 7.44
CA GLY A 33 16.46 -5.11 8.18
C GLY A 33 16.49 -6.56 7.68
N THR A 34 16.04 -6.80 6.46
CA THR A 34 15.99 -8.13 5.86
C THR A 34 16.66 -8.17 4.49
N ASN A 35 16.97 -9.37 4.05
CA ASN A 35 17.43 -9.67 2.70
C ASN A 35 16.72 -10.94 2.21
N THR A 36 16.87 -11.27 0.94
CA THR A 36 16.26 -12.45 0.36
C THR A 36 17.14 -13.01 -0.77
N ASP A 37 16.84 -14.22 -1.17
CA ASP A 37 17.47 -14.89 -2.32
C ASP A 37 16.93 -14.35 -3.65
N THR A 38 17.44 -14.91 -4.75
CA THR A 38 17.04 -14.54 -6.11
C THR A 38 15.54 -14.71 -6.34
N THR A 39 14.93 -15.75 -5.77
CA THR A 39 13.48 -15.99 -5.89
C THR A 39 12.70 -14.88 -5.20
N GLY A 40 13.06 -14.54 -3.96
CA GLY A 40 12.43 -13.45 -3.22
C GLY A 40 12.63 -12.10 -3.89
N LEU A 41 13.80 -11.83 -4.49
CA LEU A 41 14.02 -10.61 -5.27
C LEU A 41 13.10 -10.54 -6.49
N THR A 42 12.93 -11.65 -7.21
CA THR A 42 12.01 -11.72 -8.34
C THR A 42 10.58 -11.40 -7.91
N LEU A 43 10.14 -11.99 -6.79
CA LEU A 43 8.80 -11.70 -6.23
C LEU A 43 8.67 -10.25 -5.78
N ALA A 44 9.73 -9.65 -5.22
CA ALA A 44 9.74 -8.24 -4.85
C ALA A 44 9.60 -7.32 -6.07
N HIS A 45 10.28 -7.61 -7.18
CA HIS A 45 10.09 -6.87 -8.44
C HIS A 45 8.64 -6.96 -8.95
N VAL A 46 8.06 -8.16 -8.93
CA VAL A 46 6.65 -8.36 -9.34
C VAL A 46 5.70 -7.61 -8.41
N ALA A 47 5.93 -7.69 -7.10
CA ALA A 47 5.14 -6.94 -6.11
C ALA A 47 5.24 -5.44 -6.35
N GLY A 48 6.42 -4.92 -6.67
CA GLY A 48 6.63 -3.53 -7.04
C GLY A 48 5.77 -3.09 -8.22
N GLY A 49 5.69 -3.91 -9.26
CA GLY A 49 4.82 -3.68 -10.41
C GLY A 49 3.32 -3.64 -10.04
N VAL A 50 2.88 -4.55 -9.17
CA VAL A 50 1.50 -4.56 -8.66
C VAL A 50 1.20 -3.30 -7.83
N ILE A 51 2.10 -2.92 -6.94
CA ILE A 51 1.96 -1.70 -6.13
C ILE A 51 1.91 -0.45 -7.04
N LEU A 52 2.74 -0.40 -8.08
CA LEU A 52 2.70 0.68 -9.06
C LEU A 52 1.38 0.74 -9.81
N SER A 53 0.80 -0.42 -10.14
CA SER A 53 -0.55 -0.48 -10.73
C SER A 53 -1.61 0.08 -9.79
N LEU A 54 -1.52 -0.17 -8.49
CA LEU A 54 -2.40 0.43 -7.48
C LEU A 54 -2.23 1.95 -7.40
N ALA A 55 -1.02 2.47 -7.59
CA ALA A 55 -0.77 3.91 -7.69
C ALA A 55 -1.52 4.52 -8.88
N ILE A 56 -1.42 3.89 -10.05
CA ILE A 56 -2.10 4.33 -11.28
C ILE A 56 -3.62 4.27 -11.11
N ILE A 57 -4.15 3.16 -10.59
CA ILE A 57 -5.58 3.00 -10.32
C ILE A 57 -6.09 4.07 -9.34
N SER A 58 -5.32 4.38 -8.29
CA SER A 58 -5.66 5.42 -7.34
C SER A 58 -5.64 6.81 -7.97
N TRP A 59 -4.64 7.08 -8.81
CA TRP A 59 -4.57 8.34 -9.54
C TRP A 59 -5.76 8.55 -10.46
N LEU A 60 -6.14 7.53 -11.22
CA LEU A 60 -7.31 7.57 -12.10
C LEU A 60 -8.62 7.60 -11.30
N GLY A 61 -8.70 6.83 -10.22
CA GLY A 61 -9.88 6.71 -9.36
C GLY A 61 -10.25 7.98 -8.59
N LYS A 62 -9.29 8.92 -8.41
CA LYS A 62 -9.54 10.17 -7.69
C LYS A 62 -10.61 11.06 -8.32
N ASP A 63 -10.78 10.97 -9.64
CA ASP A 63 -11.72 11.78 -10.42
C ASP A 63 -12.98 10.99 -10.84
N VAL A 64 -13.08 9.71 -10.43
CA VAL A 64 -14.26 8.88 -10.65
C VAL A 64 -15.27 9.10 -9.52
N GLU A 65 -16.56 9.03 -9.81
CA GLU A 65 -17.64 9.25 -8.84
C GLU A 65 -18.55 8.03 -8.69
N GLY A 66 -19.36 8.04 -7.62
CA GLY A 66 -20.42 7.08 -7.41
C GLY A 66 -19.94 5.66 -7.09
N SER A 67 -20.63 4.67 -7.66
CA SER A 67 -20.39 3.24 -7.38
C SER A 67 -19.01 2.77 -7.88
N ALA A 68 -18.54 3.31 -8.99
CA ALA A 68 -17.24 2.97 -9.54
C ALA A 68 -16.09 3.42 -8.62
N GLN A 69 -16.18 4.63 -8.04
CA GLN A 69 -15.20 5.09 -7.04
C GLN A 69 -15.20 4.19 -5.81
N ASN A 70 -16.39 3.81 -5.32
CA ASN A 70 -16.51 2.91 -4.18
C ASN A 70 -15.92 1.52 -4.48
N ALA A 71 -16.15 0.98 -5.67
CA ALA A 71 -15.60 -0.31 -6.07
C ALA A 71 -14.06 -0.28 -6.08
N ILE A 72 -13.45 0.77 -6.62
CA ILE A 72 -11.99 0.97 -6.62
C ILE A 72 -11.47 1.11 -5.19
N ALA A 73 -12.13 1.93 -4.35
CA ALA A 73 -11.72 2.16 -2.98
C ALA A 73 -11.73 0.88 -2.14
N TRP A 74 -12.78 0.07 -2.25
CA TRP A 74 -12.96 -1.13 -1.43
C TRP A 74 -12.31 -2.37 -2.02
N GLY A 75 -12.51 -2.63 -3.31
CA GLY A 75 -12.00 -3.83 -3.98
C GLY A 75 -10.50 -3.79 -4.25
N GLY A 76 -9.93 -2.59 -4.38
CA GLY A 76 -8.51 -2.39 -4.66
C GLY A 76 -7.77 -1.85 -3.44
N VAL A 77 -7.98 -0.59 -3.13
CA VAL A 77 -7.08 0.15 -2.22
C VAL A 77 -7.24 -0.24 -0.76
N PHE A 78 -8.47 -0.32 -0.26
CA PHE A 78 -8.74 -0.69 1.14
C PHE A 78 -8.19 -2.09 1.45
N PHE A 79 -8.53 -3.07 0.62
CA PHE A 79 -8.08 -4.46 0.83
C PHE A 79 -6.57 -4.59 0.71
N ALA A 80 -5.94 -3.84 -0.20
CA ALA A 80 -4.48 -3.84 -0.35
C ALA A 80 -3.78 -3.39 0.94
N HIS A 81 -4.24 -2.29 1.57
CA HIS A 81 -3.68 -1.82 2.83
C HIS A 81 -4.01 -2.75 4.01
N LEU A 82 -5.22 -3.30 4.05
CA LEU A 82 -5.59 -4.22 5.12
C LEU A 82 -4.67 -5.44 5.14
N GLN A 83 -4.49 -6.11 4.01
CA GLN A 83 -3.62 -7.29 3.94
C GLN A 83 -2.14 -6.93 4.12
N ALA A 84 -1.67 -5.81 3.53
CA ALA A 84 -0.29 -5.36 3.70
C ALA A 84 0.04 -5.08 5.16
N GLY A 85 -0.83 -4.37 5.88
CA GLY A 85 -0.67 -4.10 7.30
C GLY A 85 -0.62 -5.36 8.16
N ILE A 86 -1.52 -6.34 7.90
CA ILE A 86 -1.54 -7.61 8.62
C ILE A 86 -0.23 -8.39 8.39
N PHE A 87 0.19 -8.57 7.14
CA PHE A 87 1.39 -9.37 6.85
C PHE A 87 2.68 -8.66 7.28
N THR A 88 2.75 -7.33 7.20
CA THR A 88 3.88 -6.56 7.74
C THR A 88 3.95 -6.69 9.26
N LEU A 89 2.82 -6.63 9.97
CA LEU A 89 2.77 -6.86 11.40
C LEU A 89 3.27 -8.27 11.77
N LEU A 90 2.83 -9.30 11.06
CA LEU A 90 3.31 -10.67 11.27
C LEU A 90 4.82 -10.79 11.02
N ALA A 91 5.36 -10.10 10.01
CA ALA A 91 6.78 -10.08 9.72
C ALA A 91 7.60 -9.40 10.83
N ILE A 92 7.08 -8.35 11.47
CA ILE A 92 7.70 -7.73 12.64
C ILE A 92 7.68 -8.69 13.83
N LEU A 93 6.53 -9.28 14.11
CA LEU A 93 6.36 -10.19 15.27
C LEU A 93 7.20 -11.46 15.14
N SER A 94 7.44 -11.93 13.93
CA SER A 94 8.34 -13.07 13.64
C SER A 94 9.83 -12.70 13.63
N GLY A 95 10.17 -11.44 13.79
CA GLY A 95 11.55 -10.95 13.71
C GLY A 95 12.12 -10.85 12.30
N THR A 96 11.30 -11.02 11.26
CA THR A 96 11.72 -10.90 9.85
C THR A 96 12.02 -9.45 9.48
N PHE A 97 11.19 -8.52 9.97
CA PHE A 97 11.37 -7.08 9.76
C PHE A 97 11.77 -6.37 11.07
N ASN A 98 12.53 -5.30 10.95
CA ASN A 98 12.95 -4.46 12.07
C ASN A 98 11.87 -3.45 12.49
N ALA A 99 12.18 -2.64 13.52
CA ALA A 99 11.26 -1.65 14.06
C ALA A 99 10.82 -0.57 13.05
N LEU A 100 11.59 -0.30 11.99
CA LEU A 100 11.21 0.68 10.96
C LEU A 100 9.93 0.26 10.23
N ALA A 101 9.67 -1.05 10.11
CA ALA A 101 8.46 -1.57 9.48
C ALA A 101 7.17 -1.19 10.20
N TRP A 102 7.23 -0.79 11.49
CA TRP A 102 6.07 -0.21 12.17
C TRP A 102 5.50 1.03 11.46
N SER A 103 6.36 1.80 10.78
CA SER A 103 5.89 2.94 9.98
C SER A 103 4.94 2.51 8.86
N ALA A 104 5.22 1.38 8.22
CA ALA A 104 4.34 0.81 7.20
C ALA A 104 3.02 0.31 7.80
N VAL A 105 3.05 -0.39 8.95
CA VAL A 105 1.84 -0.85 9.65
C VAL A 105 0.94 0.34 10.04
N VAL A 106 1.53 1.39 10.59
CA VAL A 106 0.79 2.62 10.96
C VAL A 106 0.19 3.29 9.72
N MET A 107 0.96 3.40 8.65
CA MET A 107 0.49 3.96 7.38
C MET A 107 -0.69 3.16 6.82
N ASP A 108 -0.58 1.84 6.77
CA ASP A 108 -1.65 0.97 6.28
C ASP A 108 -2.91 1.09 7.15
N ALA A 109 -2.76 1.13 8.48
CA ALA A 109 -3.87 1.34 9.41
C ALA A 109 -4.56 2.70 9.18
N LEU A 110 -3.79 3.76 8.96
CA LEU A 110 -4.34 5.10 8.66
C LEU A 110 -5.14 5.11 7.34
N PHE A 111 -4.69 4.40 6.31
CA PHE A 111 -5.46 4.27 5.07
C PHE A 111 -6.74 3.46 5.27
N VAL A 112 -6.68 2.33 5.96
CA VAL A 112 -7.86 1.53 6.29
C VAL A 112 -8.90 2.36 7.03
N ILE A 113 -8.49 3.07 8.08
CA ILE A 113 -9.37 3.95 8.86
C ILE A 113 -9.89 5.10 8.00
N GLY A 114 -9.02 5.75 7.23
CA GLY A 114 -9.37 6.88 6.38
C GLY A 114 -10.41 6.53 5.32
N PHE A 115 -10.25 5.41 4.63
CA PHE A 115 -11.24 4.95 3.64
C PHE A 115 -12.57 4.58 4.28
N PHE A 116 -12.52 3.94 5.46
CA PHE A 116 -13.73 3.61 6.21
C PHE A 116 -14.48 4.86 6.67
N TRP A 117 -13.77 5.85 7.22
CA TRP A 117 -14.33 7.12 7.68
C TRP A 117 -14.99 7.91 6.55
N VAL A 118 -14.29 8.08 5.44
CA VAL A 118 -14.81 8.87 4.30
C VAL A 118 -16.06 8.24 3.70
N ARG A 119 -16.18 6.92 3.73
CA ARG A 119 -17.40 6.23 3.30
C ARG A 119 -18.57 6.51 4.23
N GLY A 120 -18.35 6.48 5.54
CA GLY A 120 -19.41 6.71 6.54
C GLY A 120 -20.01 8.11 6.51
N ASN A 121 -19.28 9.08 5.99
CA ASN A 121 -19.71 10.48 5.92
C ASN A 121 -20.40 10.88 4.60
N LYS A 122 -20.74 9.93 3.76
CA LYS A 122 -21.47 10.17 2.49
C LYS A 122 -22.98 9.96 2.61
N THR A 123 -23.51 9.94 3.82
CA THR A 123 -24.96 9.94 4.10
C THR A 123 -25.52 11.33 4.19
#